data_d5da35284d7ee53c07d3ad3c1a6a5c76
#
_entry.id   d5da35284d7ee53c07d3ad3c1a6a5c76
#
_cell.length_a   1.000
_cell.length_b   1.000
_cell.length_c   1.000
_cell.angle_alpha   90.00
_cell.angle_beta   90.00
_cell.angle_gamma   90.00
#
_symmetry.space_group_name_H-M   'P 1'
#
loop_
_entity.id
_entity.type
_entity.pdbx_description
1 polymer ?
#
loop_
_entity_poly.entity_id
_entity_poly.type
_entity_poly.pdbx_seq_one_letter_code
_entity_poly.pdbx_strand_id
1 'polypeptide(L)'
;MKMPMWKKILMSVLLVCSLLAFTGCGEDAAQGERKEGDYQKIKLVMSVNGTNIATDTKVAMKFAELMEKESGGNITIDVFPNDQLAGGNASKGIEMIADGAVDLAAYAAGVMAVMDEHLLIATIPWTFNNYQEAREIIDTTGGEYYKKILAQQGMTFLASAHNGFRQITNGKHPVIVPEDVAGLKIRVPGGEVYFKFWRAFGADPVAMSWSEAFTAIQQGTIDGQENGFSVTNSAKVNEIQQYMTVWNYTYENYLFVANTKIFESLEPKTQELIRAKAKEACEWGRDLVENDEENLRKKFEQGGMEVIVLTPEQLKPFQDKVQGVRKELMEKYGDEACKAFRMK
;
A
#
# COMPACT_ATOMS: atom_id res chain seq x y z
N MET A 1 -39.84 30.12 -70.09
CA MET A 1 -39.52 30.10 -68.64
C MET A 1 -38.05 30.38 -68.50
N LYS A 2 -37.67 31.60 -68.11
CA LYS A 2 -36.27 32.08 -68.06
C LYS A 2 -35.66 31.66 -66.75
N MET A 3 -34.53 30.90 -66.75
CA MET A 3 -33.79 30.55 -65.58
C MET A 3 -33.09 31.75 -64.93
N PRO A 4 -33.05 31.86 -63.61
CA PRO A 4 -32.51 33.04 -62.95
C PRO A 4 -30.96 33.05 -63.04
N MET A 5 -30.42 34.25 -63.08
CA MET A 5 -29.06 34.64 -63.43
C MET A 5 -27.95 34.15 -62.49
N TRP A 6 -28.25 33.62 -61.30
CA TRP A 6 -27.28 33.13 -60.33
C TRP A 6 -26.76 31.73 -60.60
N LYS A 7 -27.38 30.95 -61.49
CA LYS A 7 -26.85 29.64 -61.89
C LYS A 7 -25.75 29.68 -62.96
N LYS A 8 -25.41 30.83 -63.50
CA LYS A 8 -24.32 31.03 -64.46
C LYS A 8 -23.01 31.44 -63.83
N ILE A 9 -22.99 31.81 -62.52
CA ILE A 9 -21.79 32.23 -61.79
C ILE A 9 -21.12 31.03 -61.13
N LEU A 10 -21.82 29.92 -60.91
CA LEU A 10 -21.25 28.73 -60.24
C LEU A 10 -20.44 27.79 -61.18
N MET A 11 -20.40 28.08 -62.48
CA MET A 11 -19.70 27.20 -63.45
C MET A 11 -18.35 27.75 -63.94
N SER A 12 -17.98 29.01 -63.53
CA SER A 12 -16.70 29.65 -63.92
C SER A 12 -15.65 29.70 -62.76
N VAL A 13 -15.96 29.17 -61.56
CA VAL A 13 -15.06 29.16 -60.42
C VAL A 13 -14.39 27.78 -60.23
N LEU A 14 -14.76 26.79 -61.02
CA LEU A 14 -14.29 25.41 -60.85
C LEU A 14 -13.07 25.04 -61.75
N LEU A 15 -12.42 26.02 -62.40
CA LEU A 15 -11.27 25.72 -63.27
C LEU A 15 -9.99 26.55 -62.99
N VAL A 16 -9.89 27.22 -61.83
CA VAL A 16 -8.66 27.98 -61.45
C VAL A 16 -8.08 27.55 -60.08
N CYS A 17 -8.61 26.54 -59.42
CA CYS A 17 -8.09 26.05 -58.13
C CYS A 17 -7.34 24.72 -58.21
N SER A 18 -6.60 24.41 -59.29
CA SER A 18 -5.83 23.18 -59.38
C SER A 18 -4.32 23.40 -59.50
N LEU A 19 -3.77 24.49 -58.98
CA LEU A 19 -2.33 24.71 -58.91
C LEU A 19 -1.96 25.62 -57.71
N LEU A 20 -2.40 25.25 -56.54
CA LEU A 20 -1.77 25.69 -55.28
C LEU A 20 -1.33 24.44 -54.54
N ALA A 21 -0.02 24.22 -54.64
CA ALA A 21 0.69 23.16 -53.97
C ALA A 21 0.27 23.07 -52.49
N PHE A 22 -0.01 21.89 -52.07
CA PHE A 22 -0.02 21.47 -50.68
C PHE A 22 1.32 21.82 -50.03
N THR A 23 1.45 23.00 -49.46
CA THR A 23 2.32 23.20 -48.29
C THR A 23 1.41 23.00 -47.07
N GLY A 24 1.16 21.74 -46.77
CA GLY A 24 0.66 21.33 -45.47
C GLY A 24 1.70 21.70 -44.42
N CYS A 25 1.52 22.81 -43.72
CA CYS A 25 2.04 22.94 -42.40
C CYS A 25 1.33 21.88 -41.53
N GLY A 26 1.85 20.64 -41.55
CA GLY A 26 1.74 19.74 -40.43
C GLY A 26 2.47 20.46 -39.31
N GLU A 27 1.78 20.84 -38.25
CA GLU A 27 2.38 20.89 -36.94
C GLU A 27 2.80 19.43 -36.61
N ASP A 28 3.91 19.01 -37.17
CA ASP A 28 4.71 17.97 -36.57
C ASP A 28 5.13 18.55 -35.22
N ALA A 29 4.38 18.17 -34.17
CA ALA A 29 4.91 18.19 -32.84
C ALA A 29 6.26 17.46 -32.93
N ALA A 30 7.33 18.22 -32.87
CA ALA A 30 8.69 17.70 -32.89
C ALA A 30 8.82 16.73 -31.72
N GLN A 31 8.55 15.45 -31.99
CA GLN A 31 9.11 14.37 -31.19
C GLN A 31 10.61 14.48 -31.48
N GLY A 32 11.31 15.19 -30.59
CA GLY A 32 12.77 15.24 -30.61
C GLY A 32 13.27 13.81 -30.71
N GLU A 33 14.15 13.55 -31.66
CA GLU A 33 14.78 12.24 -31.82
C GLU A 33 15.36 11.82 -30.46
N ARG A 34 14.86 10.69 -29.97
CA ARG A 34 15.31 10.11 -28.69
C ARG A 34 16.78 9.75 -28.85
N LYS A 35 17.65 10.33 -28.01
CA LYS A 35 19.08 9.99 -28.02
C LYS A 35 19.27 8.56 -27.51
N GLU A 36 20.24 7.86 -28.08
CA GLU A 36 20.66 6.54 -27.59
C GLU A 36 21.03 6.68 -26.09
N GLY A 37 20.33 5.94 -25.22
CA GLY A 37 20.49 6.03 -23.77
C GLY A 37 19.38 6.78 -23.01
N ASP A 38 18.48 7.51 -23.67
CA ASP A 38 17.35 8.16 -23.02
C ASP A 38 16.27 7.14 -22.61
N TYR A 39 15.58 7.41 -21.48
CA TYR A 39 14.43 6.63 -21.06
C TYR A 39 13.23 6.87 -21.97
N GLN A 40 12.35 5.86 -22.11
CA GLN A 40 11.06 6.04 -22.78
C GLN A 40 10.22 7.11 -22.06
N LYS A 41 9.50 7.93 -22.84
CA LYS A 41 8.57 8.92 -22.26
C LYS A 41 7.28 8.20 -21.87
N ILE A 42 7.01 8.10 -20.58
CA ILE A 42 5.84 7.41 -20.04
C ILE A 42 5.35 8.09 -18.76
N LYS A 43 4.05 8.05 -18.59
CA LYS A 43 3.38 8.46 -17.36
C LYS A 43 2.66 7.26 -16.76
N LEU A 44 3.02 6.90 -15.53
CA LEU A 44 2.45 5.79 -14.80
C LEU A 44 1.50 6.29 -13.70
N VAL A 45 0.52 5.47 -13.37
CA VAL A 45 -0.46 5.73 -12.30
C VAL A 45 -0.21 4.77 -11.16
N MET A 46 -0.13 5.32 -9.93
CA MET A 46 0.10 4.54 -8.71
C MET A 46 -1.02 4.74 -7.70
N SER A 47 -1.67 3.66 -7.29
CA SER A 47 -2.68 3.64 -6.23
C SER A 47 -2.05 3.32 -4.88
N VAL A 48 -2.48 4.02 -3.83
CA VAL A 48 -2.01 3.85 -2.46
C VAL A 48 -3.18 3.84 -1.49
N ASN A 49 -3.13 2.97 -0.48
CA ASN A 49 -4.22 2.82 0.50
C ASN A 49 -4.23 3.90 1.58
N GLY A 50 -3.07 4.36 2.02
CA GLY A 50 -2.95 5.30 3.15
C GLY A 50 -3.39 6.73 2.84
N THR A 51 -3.50 7.54 3.89
CA THR A 51 -3.79 8.98 3.78
C THR A 51 -2.67 9.73 3.07
N ASN A 52 -2.92 10.99 2.69
CA ASN A 52 -1.92 11.85 2.01
C ASN A 52 -0.58 11.99 2.77
N ILE A 53 -0.58 11.78 4.07
CA ILE A 53 0.60 11.90 4.94
C ILE A 53 1.07 10.56 5.53
N ALA A 54 0.43 9.45 5.16
CA ALA A 54 0.80 8.11 5.59
C ALA A 54 2.14 7.67 4.99
N THR A 55 2.79 6.70 5.62
CA THR A 55 4.12 6.25 5.21
C THR A 55 4.14 5.68 3.80
N ASP A 56 3.17 4.82 3.45
CA ASP A 56 3.04 4.27 2.10
C ASP A 56 2.93 5.36 1.02
N THR A 57 2.14 6.41 1.28
CA THR A 57 2.02 7.56 0.37
C THR A 57 3.33 8.35 0.28
N LYS A 58 4.01 8.59 1.42
CA LYS A 58 5.31 9.26 1.42
C LYS A 58 6.36 8.47 0.62
N VAL A 59 6.39 7.15 0.79
CA VAL A 59 7.30 6.27 0.04
C VAL A 59 6.95 6.25 -1.45
N ALA A 60 5.67 6.22 -1.81
CA ALA A 60 5.23 6.29 -3.20
C ALA A 60 5.61 7.63 -3.86
N MET A 61 5.45 8.76 -3.14
CA MET A 61 5.88 10.08 -3.61
C MET A 61 7.41 10.16 -3.75
N LYS A 62 8.17 9.57 -2.80
CA LYS A 62 9.63 9.47 -2.90
C LYS A 62 10.05 8.63 -4.11
N PHE A 63 9.35 7.53 -4.36
CA PHE A 63 9.58 6.72 -5.56
C PHE A 63 9.32 7.51 -6.84
N ALA A 64 8.21 8.24 -6.92
CA ALA A 64 7.88 9.11 -8.06
C ALA A 64 8.97 10.19 -8.30
N GLU A 65 9.41 10.87 -7.23
CA GLU A 65 10.50 11.85 -7.28
C GLU A 65 11.80 11.25 -7.84
N LEU A 66 12.19 10.06 -7.35
CA LEU A 66 13.39 9.37 -7.79
C LEU A 66 13.31 8.94 -9.27
N MET A 67 12.14 8.46 -9.71
CA MET A 67 11.90 8.07 -11.10
C MET A 67 11.99 9.27 -12.05
N GLU A 68 11.33 10.37 -11.71
CA GLU A 68 11.35 11.60 -12.51
C GLU A 68 12.77 12.16 -12.63
N LYS A 69 13.47 12.27 -11.50
CA LYS A 69 14.85 12.78 -11.44
C LYS A 69 15.81 11.94 -12.29
N GLU A 70 15.81 10.62 -12.10
CA GLU A 70 16.77 9.72 -12.74
C GLU A 70 16.52 9.56 -14.24
N SER A 71 15.25 9.64 -14.65
CA SER A 71 14.86 9.58 -16.06
C SER A 71 14.97 10.92 -16.80
N GLY A 72 15.40 12.00 -16.12
CA GLY A 72 15.44 13.35 -16.70
C GLY A 72 14.04 13.87 -17.06
N GLY A 73 13.00 13.48 -16.31
CA GLY A 73 11.60 13.85 -16.54
C GLY A 73 10.87 13.00 -17.59
N ASN A 74 11.51 11.96 -18.14
CA ASN A 74 10.87 11.10 -19.12
C ASN A 74 9.87 10.12 -18.50
N ILE A 75 10.09 9.70 -17.25
CA ILE A 75 9.20 8.79 -16.54
C ILE A 75 8.62 9.53 -15.34
N THR A 76 7.30 9.74 -15.35
CA THR A 76 6.56 10.36 -14.25
C THR A 76 5.54 9.39 -13.66
N ILE A 77 5.25 9.54 -12.37
CA ILE A 77 4.28 8.69 -11.65
C ILE A 77 3.27 9.60 -10.92
N ASP A 78 2.00 9.51 -11.28
CA ASP A 78 0.92 10.15 -10.53
C ASP A 78 0.50 9.24 -9.39
N VAL A 79 0.63 9.71 -8.15
CA VAL A 79 0.29 8.96 -6.93
C VAL A 79 -1.09 9.36 -6.45
N PHE A 80 -1.97 8.38 -6.25
CA PHE A 80 -3.34 8.54 -5.78
C PHE A 80 -3.53 7.85 -4.41
N PRO A 81 -3.53 8.60 -3.29
CA PRO A 81 -3.74 8.07 -1.94
C PRO A 81 -5.21 7.78 -1.62
N ASN A 82 -5.48 7.19 -0.43
CA ASN A 82 -6.82 6.91 0.12
C ASN A 82 -7.71 6.02 -0.79
N ASP A 83 -7.12 5.12 -1.57
CA ASP A 83 -7.88 4.35 -2.58
C ASP A 83 -8.73 5.23 -3.49
N GLN A 84 -8.27 6.45 -3.77
CA GLN A 84 -9.04 7.49 -4.47
C GLN A 84 -9.57 7.01 -5.83
N LEU A 85 -8.77 6.24 -6.57
CA LEU A 85 -9.15 5.69 -7.87
C LEU A 85 -10.29 4.67 -7.77
N ALA A 86 -10.43 4.03 -6.60
CA ALA A 86 -11.44 3.02 -6.30
C ALA A 86 -12.58 3.55 -5.42
N GLY A 87 -12.68 4.87 -5.22
CA GLY A 87 -13.70 5.50 -4.39
C GLY A 87 -13.59 5.16 -2.91
N GLY A 88 -12.36 4.91 -2.40
CA GLY A 88 -12.09 4.56 -1.00
C GLY A 88 -12.22 3.06 -0.70
N ASN A 89 -12.47 2.22 -1.69
CA ASN A 89 -12.61 0.78 -1.52
C ASN A 89 -11.28 0.07 -1.86
N ALA A 90 -10.59 -0.42 -0.83
CA ALA A 90 -9.28 -1.05 -0.97
C ALA A 90 -9.31 -2.33 -1.82
N SER A 91 -10.32 -3.19 -1.65
CA SER A 91 -10.45 -4.43 -2.44
C SER A 91 -10.57 -4.13 -3.93
N LYS A 92 -11.41 -3.15 -4.28
CA LYS A 92 -11.55 -2.69 -5.66
C LYS A 92 -10.25 -2.07 -6.19
N GLY A 93 -9.52 -1.32 -5.35
CA GLY A 93 -8.19 -0.78 -5.70
C GLY A 93 -7.20 -1.88 -6.08
N ILE A 94 -7.18 -2.98 -5.32
CA ILE A 94 -6.33 -4.13 -5.59
C ILE A 94 -6.74 -4.87 -6.88
N GLU A 95 -8.04 -5.04 -7.13
CA GLU A 95 -8.55 -5.60 -8.40
C GLU A 95 -8.11 -4.75 -9.60
N MET A 96 -8.17 -3.42 -9.50
CA MET A 96 -7.72 -2.51 -10.57
C MET A 96 -6.25 -2.68 -10.92
N ILE A 97 -5.39 -3.05 -9.95
CA ILE A 97 -3.98 -3.33 -10.21
C ILE A 97 -3.83 -4.69 -10.92
N ALA A 98 -4.52 -5.72 -10.45
CA ALA A 98 -4.49 -7.05 -11.06
C ALA A 98 -4.96 -7.02 -12.52
N ASP A 99 -6.01 -6.25 -12.81
CA ASP A 99 -6.60 -6.10 -14.14
C ASP A 99 -5.82 -5.15 -15.07
N GLY A 100 -4.88 -4.36 -14.55
CA GLY A 100 -4.09 -3.39 -15.31
C GLY A 100 -4.80 -2.07 -15.57
N ALA A 101 -5.84 -1.74 -14.81
CA ALA A 101 -6.43 -0.40 -14.80
C ALA A 101 -5.57 0.63 -14.03
N VAL A 102 -4.63 0.15 -13.22
CA VAL A 102 -3.62 0.91 -12.50
C VAL A 102 -2.27 0.23 -12.72
N ASP A 103 -1.22 1.01 -12.93
CA ASP A 103 0.10 0.48 -13.31
C ASP A 103 0.89 -0.04 -12.10
N LEU A 104 0.85 0.71 -11.00
CA LEU A 104 1.67 0.51 -9.80
C LEU A 104 0.80 0.64 -8.54
N ALA A 105 1.23 0.01 -7.46
CA ALA A 105 0.56 0.19 -6.17
C ALA A 105 1.47 -0.03 -4.98
N ALA A 106 1.04 0.54 -3.83
CA ALA A 106 1.57 0.25 -2.51
C ALA A 106 0.43 -0.01 -1.53
N TYR A 107 0.30 -1.26 -1.10
CA TYR A 107 -0.73 -1.70 -0.15
C TYR A 107 -0.13 -2.52 0.98
N ALA A 108 -0.71 -2.43 2.17
CA ALA A 108 -0.37 -3.32 3.27
C ALA A 108 -0.66 -4.78 2.91
N ALA A 109 0.21 -5.70 3.31
CA ALA A 109 0.06 -7.14 3.03
C ALA A 109 -1.29 -7.67 3.52
N GLY A 110 -1.76 -7.20 4.70
CA GLY A 110 -3.06 -7.56 5.25
C GLY A 110 -4.25 -7.10 4.43
N VAL A 111 -4.12 -6.00 3.69
CA VAL A 111 -5.15 -5.51 2.76
C VAL A 111 -5.09 -6.29 1.44
N MET A 112 -3.90 -6.60 0.94
CA MET A 112 -3.72 -7.41 -0.28
C MET A 112 -4.13 -8.88 -0.12
N ALA A 113 -4.27 -9.34 1.11
CA ALA A 113 -4.70 -10.72 1.42
C ALA A 113 -6.10 -11.08 0.90
N VAL A 114 -6.87 -10.11 0.43
CA VAL A 114 -8.13 -10.35 -0.30
C VAL A 114 -7.90 -11.15 -1.58
N MET A 115 -6.72 -11.05 -2.20
CA MET A 115 -6.34 -11.81 -3.40
C MET A 115 -5.77 -13.19 -3.06
N ASP A 116 -4.97 -13.26 -2.00
CA ASP A 116 -4.38 -14.52 -1.53
C ASP A 116 -4.01 -14.38 -0.04
N GLU A 117 -4.63 -15.20 0.81
CA GLU A 117 -4.40 -15.17 2.26
C GLU A 117 -2.95 -15.48 2.67
N HIS A 118 -2.14 -16.14 1.82
CA HIS A 118 -0.74 -16.38 2.10
C HIS A 118 0.09 -15.09 2.24
N LEU A 119 -0.42 -13.95 1.75
CA LEU A 119 0.19 -12.64 1.99
C LEU A 119 0.16 -12.22 3.47
N LEU A 120 -0.68 -12.86 4.30
CA LEU A 120 -0.73 -12.64 5.75
C LEU A 120 0.38 -13.38 6.53
N ILE A 121 1.23 -14.17 5.91
CA ILE A 121 2.22 -14.99 6.62
C ILE A 121 3.10 -14.16 7.59
N ALA A 122 3.55 -12.97 7.19
CA ALA A 122 4.34 -12.07 8.03
C ALA A 122 3.56 -11.54 9.24
N THR A 123 2.22 -11.54 9.16
CA THR A 123 1.36 -11.00 10.22
C THR A 123 0.97 -12.04 11.27
N ILE A 124 1.43 -13.29 11.17
CA ILE A 124 1.27 -14.25 12.25
C ILE A 124 1.90 -13.65 13.51
N PRO A 125 1.16 -13.59 14.64
CA PRO A 125 1.60 -12.87 15.82
C PRO A 125 2.99 -13.32 16.31
N TRP A 126 3.84 -12.34 16.68
CA TRP A 126 5.21 -12.52 17.18
C TRP A 126 6.12 -13.37 16.28
N THR A 127 5.98 -13.21 14.95
CA THR A 127 6.90 -13.81 13.97
C THR A 127 8.25 -13.11 13.97
N PHE A 128 8.25 -11.79 14.14
CA PHE A 128 9.47 -10.97 14.18
C PHE A 128 9.67 -10.35 15.54
N ASN A 129 10.92 -10.27 15.97
CA ASN A 129 11.31 -9.67 17.25
C ASN A 129 11.66 -8.18 17.11
N ASN A 130 12.10 -7.74 15.94
CA ASN A 130 12.54 -6.38 15.68
C ASN A 130 12.56 -6.07 14.16
N TYR A 131 12.77 -4.81 13.79
CA TYR A 131 12.84 -4.35 12.41
C TYR A 131 14.02 -4.93 11.63
N GLN A 132 15.15 -5.15 12.27
CA GLN A 132 16.33 -5.73 11.61
C GLN A 132 16.03 -7.16 11.11
N GLU A 133 15.42 -7.99 11.93
CA GLU A 133 14.99 -9.33 11.55
C GLU A 133 13.94 -9.28 10.43
N ALA A 134 12.97 -8.37 10.52
CA ALA A 134 11.98 -8.18 9.48
C ALA A 134 12.60 -7.77 8.15
N ARG A 135 13.54 -6.80 8.14
CA ARG A 135 14.29 -6.40 6.94
C ARG A 135 15.00 -7.60 6.31
N GLU A 136 15.77 -8.34 7.12
CA GLU A 136 16.57 -9.47 6.63
C GLU A 136 15.70 -10.55 5.97
N ILE A 137 14.59 -10.91 6.60
CA ILE A 137 13.68 -11.95 6.07
C ILE A 137 12.96 -11.45 4.83
N ILE A 138 12.41 -10.24 4.85
CA ILE A 138 11.67 -9.67 3.71
C ILE A 138 12.59 -9.42 2.51
N ASP A 139 13.85 -9.04 2.73
CA ASP A 139 14.80 -8.77 1.64
C ASP A 139 15.41 -10.06 1.05
N THR A 140 15.13 -11.21 1.65
CA THR A 140 15.63 -12.52 1.23
C THR A 140 14.49 -13.52 1.00
N THR A 141 14.36 -14.49 1.87
CA THR A 141 13.42 -15.63 1.66
C THR A 141 11.97 -15.23 1.68
N GLY A 142 11.57 -14.29 2.53
CA GLY A 142 10.19 -13.78 2.60
C GLY A 142 9.79 -12.99 1.35
N GLY A 143 10.70 -12.16 0.81
CA GLY A 143 10.45 -11.43 -0.44
C GLY A 143 10.33 -12.33 -1.65
N GLU A 144 11.14 -13.40 -1.75
CA GLU A 144 10.99 -14.39 -2.81
C GLU A 144 9.66 -15.15 -2.69
N TYR A 145 9.20 -15.40 -1.47
CA TYR A 145 7.88 -15.99 -1.25
C TYR A 145 6.74 -15.04 -1.72
N TYR A 146 6.80 -13.77 -1.34
CA TYR A 146 5.82 -12.76 -1.81
C TYR A 146 5.83 -12.61 -3.32
N LYS A 147 7.01 -12.58 -3.94
CA LYS A 147 7.15 -12.53 -5.39
C LYS A 147 6.44 -13.70 -6.08
N LYS A 148 6.56 -14.92 -5.54
CA LYS A 148 5.88 -16.11 -6.06
C LYS A 148 4.36 -15.96 -5.97
N ILE A 149 3.83 -15.54 -4.82
CA ILE A 149 2.38 -15.39 -4.61
C ILE A 149 1.81 -14.28 -5.50
N LEU A 150 2.44 -13.11 -5.53
CA LEU A 150 1.98 -11.96 -6.30
C LEU A 150 2.02 -12.23 -7.82
N ALA A 151 3.00 -12.98 -8.30
CA ALA A 151 3.07 -13.37 -9.71
C ALA A 151 1.83 -14.20 -10.15
N GLN A 152 1.30 -15.06 -9.27
CA GLN A 152 0.09 -15.83 -9.54
C GLN A 152 -1.17 -14.94 -9.63
N GLN A 153 -1.11 -13.74 -9.05
CA GLN A 153 -2.17 -12.74 -9.06
C GLN A 153 -1.97 -11.68 -10.17
N GLY A 154 -1.05 -11.90 -11.11
CA GLY A 154 -0.77 -10.95 -12.18
C GLY A 154 0.00 -9.70 -11.74
N MET A 155 0.65 -9.75 -10.59
CA MET A 155 1.41 -8.64 -10.01
C MET A 155 2.91 -8.97 -9.93
N THR A 156 3.72 -8.01 -10.29
CA THR A 156 5.19 -8.06 -10.14
C THR A 156 5.57 -7.39 -8.84
N PHE A 157 6.15 -8.13 -7.91
CA PHE A 157 6.72 -7.59 -6.68
C PHE A 157 7.96 -6.75 -7.00
N LEU A 158 8.01 -5.51 -6.52
CA LEU A 158 9.11 -4.57 -6.73
C LEU A 158 9.98 -4.44 -5.48
N ALA A 159 9.37 -4.11 -4.36
CA ALA A 159 10.03 -3.88 -3.07
C ALA A 159 9.01 -3.92 -1.93
N SER A 160 9.50 -3.78 -0.70
CA SER A 160 8.66 -3.71 0.50
C SER A 160 9.15 -2.64 1.48
N ALA A 161 8.22 -1.87 2.03
CA ALA A 161 8.47 -0.92 3.11
C ALA A 161 7.80 -1.38 4.42
N HIS A 162 8.16 -0.78 5.56
CA HIS A 162 7.47 -1.04 6.83
C HIS A 162 6.12 -0.32 6.89
N ASN A 163 5.06 -1.06 7.19
CA ASN A 163 3.89 -0.52 7.86
C ASN A 163 4.15 -0.41 9.37
N GLY A 164 4.98 -1.31 9.87
CA GLY A 164 5.53 -1.32 11.22
C GLY A 164 4.94 -2.40 12.12
N PHE A 165 5.40 -2.41 13.36
CA PHE A 165 4.80 -3.24 14.41
C PHE A 165 3.47 -2.63 14.84
N ARG A 166 2.46 -3.50 15.00
CA ARG A 166 1.09 -3.05 15.25
C ARG A 166 0.78 -3.08 16.75
N GLN A 167 0.12 -2.02 17.20
CA GLN A 167 -0.30 -1.75 18.57
C GLN A 167 -1.82 -1.68 18.60
N ILE A 168 -2.44 -1.97 19.75
CA ILE A 168 -3.88 -1.73 19.92
C ILE A 168 -4.11 -0.30 20.43
N THR A 169 -5.11 0.39 19.88
CA THR A 169 -5.70 1.59 20.49
C THR A 169 -7.18 1.37 20.75
N ASN A 170 -7.71 1.94 21.84
CA ASN A 170 -9.12 1.89 22.14
C ASN A 170 -9.58 3.11 22.98
N GLY A 171 -10.89 3.36 23.03
CA GLY A 171 -11.48 4.45 23.80
C GLY A 171 -12.13 4.02 25.11
N LYS A 172 -11.94 2.76 25.57
CA LYS A 172 -12.67 2.23 26.73
C LYS A 172 -11.83 2.17 28.02
N HIS A 173 -10.71 1.47 27.97
CA HIS A 173 -9.84 1.22 29.13
C HIS A 173 -8.44 0.74 28.69
N PRO A 174 -7.45 0.81 29.60
CA PRO A 174 -6.14 0.19 29.38
C PRO A 174 -6.25 -1.31 29.07
N VAL A 175 -5.34 -1.81 28.22
CA VAL A 175 -5.15 -3.26 27.94
C VAL A 175 -3.80 -3.67 28.49
N ILE A 176 -3.79 -4.37 29.65
CA ILE A 176 -2.57 -4.77 30.38
C ILE A 176 -2.51 -6.28 30.55
N VAL A 177 -3.66 -6.94 30.61
CA VAL A 177 -3.77 -8.40 30.69
C VAL A 177 -4.70 -8.91 29.58
N PRO A 178 -4.62 -10.19 29.20
CA PRO A 178 -5.44 -10.77 28.12
C PRO A 178 -6.95 -10.57 28.30
N GLU A 179 -7.44 -10.52 29.54
CA GLU A 179 -8.85 -10.35 29.88
C GLU A 179 -9.39 -8.97 29.53
N ASP A 180 -8.52 -7.95 29.50
CA ASP A 180 -8.89 -6.58 29.12
C ASP A 180 -9.30 -6.44 27.65
N VAL A 181 -8.98 -7.42 26.83
CA VAL A 181 -9.35 -7.43 25.40
C VAL A 181 -10.77 -7.92 25.17
N ALA A 182 -11.33 -8.67 26.16
CA ALA A 182 -12.62 -9.33 26.01
C ALA A 182 -13.76 -8.32 25.79
N GLY A 183 -14.58 -8.57 24.77
CA GLY A 183 -15.75 -7.74 24.44
C GLY A 183 -15.44 -6.46 23.68
N LEU A 184 -14.16 -6.09 23.48
CA LEU A 184 -13.82 -4.93 22.63
C LEU A 184 -14.13 -5.22 21.17
N LYS A 185 -14.82 -4.28 20.52
CA LYS A 185 -15.00 -4.27 19.06
C LYS A 185 -13.79 -3.63 18.40
N ILE A 186 -12.91 -4.45 17.84
CA ILE A 186 -11.65 -4.00 17.25
C ILE A 186 -11.74 -4.05 15.73
N ARG A 187 -11.52 -2.90 15.08
CA ARG A 187 -11.36 -2.87 13.62
C ARG A 187 -10.10 -3.61 13.21
N VAL A 188 -10.24 -4.46 12.22
CA VAL A 188 -9.13 -5.16 11.55
C VAL A 188 -9.21 -4.96 10.04
N PRO A 189 -8.10 -5.10 9.28
CA PRO A 189 -8.13 -4.98 7.82
C PRO A 189 -8.88 -6.13 7.13
N GLY A 190 -9.03 -7.26 7.82
CA GLY A 190 -9.60 -8.51 7.31
C GLY A 190 -8.59 -9.66 7.41
N GLY A 191 -9.01 -10.84 6.97
CA GLY A 191 -8.16 -12.04 6.95
C GLY A 191 -8.16 -12.84 8.24
N GLU A 192 -7.94 -14.15 8.09
CA GLU A 192 -8.15 -15.12 9.17
C GLU A 192 -7.19 -14.94 10.33
N VAL A 193 -5.93 -14.49 10.06
CA VAL A 193 -4.92 -14.22 11.10
C VAL A 193 -5.47 -13.25 12.14
N TYR A 194 -6.01 -12.12 11.68
CA TYR A 194 -6.55 -11.10 12.58
C TYR A 194 -7.80 -11.60 13.31
N PHE A 195 -8.73 -12.24 12.61
CA PHE A 195 -9.95 -12.75 13.25
C PHE A 195 -9.66 -13.80 14.32
N LYS A 196 -8.79 -14.77 14.05
CA LYS A 196 -8.41 -15.80 15.03
C LYS A 196 -7.68 -15.22 16.22
N PHE A 197 -6.73 -14.31 15.98
CA PHE A 197 -5.99 -13.64 17.04
C PHE A 197 -6.93 -12.92 18.02
N TRP A 198 -7.75 -12.00 17.52
CA TRP A 198 -8.61 -11.19 18.36
C TRP A 198 -9.70 -12.02 19.07
N ARG A 199 -10.28 -12.98 18.39
CA ARG A 199 -11.26 -13.91 19.00
C ARG A 199 -10.66 -14.78 20.10
N ALA A 200 -9.38 -15.11 20.04
CA ALA A 200 -8.70 -15.87 21.11
C ALA A 200 -8.70 -15.13 22.45
N PHE A 201 -8.79 -13.80 22.43
CA PHE A 201 -8.95 -12.96 23.62
C PHE A 201 -10.41 -12.67 23.96
N GLY A 202 -11.38 -13.13 23.17
CA GLY A 202 -12.80 -12.81 23.37
C GLY A 202 -13.22 -11.43 22.84
N ALA A 203 -12.40 -10.78 22.01
CA ALA A 203 -12.78 -9.57 21.29
C ALA A 203 -13.74 -9.86 20.14
N ASP A 204 -14.38 -8.83 19.63
CA ASP A 204 -15.23 -8.85 18.44
C ASP A 204 -14.49 -8.10 17.28
N PRO A 205 -13.69 -8.80 16.46
CA PRO A 205 -13.01 -8.19 15.34
C PRO A 205 -13.98 -7.87 14.21
N VAL A 206 -13.93 -6.62 13.72
CA VAL A 206 -14.78 -6.09 12.65
C VAL A 206 -13.92 -5.69 11.47
N ALA A 207 -14.07 -6.36 10.32
CA ALA A 207 -13.38 -6.00 9.09
C ALA A 207 -14.04 -4.80 8.43
N MET A 208 -13.24 -3.79 8.07
CA MET A 208 -13.69 -2.64 7.28
C MET A 208 -12.51 -1.94 6.61
N SER A 209 -12.77 -1.21 5.54
CA SER A 209 -11.78 -0.37 4.85
C SER A 209 -11.17 0.66 5.82
N TRP A 210 -9.89 1.02 5.59
CA TRP A 210 -9.23 2.00 6.46
C TRP A 210 -9.90 3.37 6.41
N SER A 211 -10.39 3.78 5.24
CA SER A 211 -11.14 5.02 5.03
C SER A 211 -12.39 5.16 5.91
N GLU A 212 -12.97 4.06 6.36
CA GLU A 212 -14.18 4.02 7.21
C GLU A 212 -13.85 3.99 8.71
N ALA A 213 -12.64 3.52 9.07
CA ALA A 213 -12.26 3.24 10.45
C ALA A 213 -12.35 4.46 11.38
N PHE A 214 -11.85 5.64 10.94
CA PHE A 214 -11.90 6.85 11.75
C PHE A 214 -13.33 7.25 12.12
N THR A 215 -14.22 7.24 11.13
CA THR A 215 -15.65 7.57 11.34
C THR A 215 -16.33 6.55 12.26
N ALA A 216 -16.04 5.26 12.09
CA ALA A 216 -16.59 4.19 12.91
C ALA A 216 -16.15 4.29 14.38
N ILE A 217 -14.87 4.66 14.64
CA ILE A 217 -14.36 4.95 15.99
C ILE A 217 -15.10 6.18 16.56
N GLN A 218 -15.18 7.27 15.83
CA GLN A 218 -15.79 8.51 16.26
C GLN A 218 -17.28 8.33 16.59
N GLN A 219 -17.99 7.50 15.85
CA GLN A 219 -19.39 7.16 16.08
C GLN A 219 -19.60 6.09 17.17
N GLY A 220 -18.52 5.50 17.72
CA GLY A 220 -18.59 4.42 18.69
C GLY A 220 -19.14 3.10 18.14
N THR A 221 -19.15 2.91 16.82
CA THR A 221 -19.55 1.65 16.16
C THR A 221 -18.51 0.56 16.43
N ILE A 222 -17.24 0.94 16.55
CA ILE A 222 -16.13 0.12 17.04
C ILE A 222 -15.46 0.82 18.21
N ASP A 223 -14.85 0.04 19.10
CA ASP A 223 -14.21 0.56 20.32
C ASP A 223 -12.76 0.94 20.09
N GLY A 224 -12.11 0.30 19.13
CA GLY A 224 -10.70 0.51 18.84
C GLY A 224 -10.25 -0.06 17.50
N GLN A 225 -8.96 0.07 17.27
CA GLN A 225 -8.27 -0.47 16.10
C GLN A 225 -6.86 -0.93 16.46
N GLU A 226 -6.18 -1.55 15.53
CA GLU A 226 -4.79 -1.95 15.69
C GLU A 226 -3.98 -1.53 14.45
N ASN A 227 -2.87 -0.84 14.68
CA ASN A 227 -1.93 -0.37 13.67
C ASN A 227 -0.62 0.10 14.30
N GLY A 228 0.40 0.34 13.46
CA GLY A 228 1.62 0.99 13.87
C GLY A 228 1.42 2.47 14.22
N PHE A 229 2.42 3.07 14.85
CA PHE A 229 2.42 4.48 15.26
C PHE A 229 2.18 5.43 14.09
N SER A 230 2.86 5.21 12.96
CA SER A 230 2.75 6.06 11.77
C SER A 230 1.34 6.10 11.20
N VAL A 231 0.66 4.96 11.11
CA VAL A 231 -0.73 4.87 10.61
C VAL A 231 -1.69 5.52 11.59
N THR A 232 -1.56 5.23 12.89
CA THR A 232 -2.36 5.84 13.95
C THR A 232 -2.26 7.37 13.94
N ASN A 233 -1.03 7.89 13.74
CA ASN A 233 -0.79 9.33 13.63
C ASN A 233 -1.38 9.94 12.34
N SER A 234 -1.16 9.30 11.19
CA SER A 234 -1.56 9.86 9.89
C SER A 234 -3.07 9.97 9.73
N ALA A 235 -3.81 9.06 10.36
CA ALA A 235 -5.27 9.09 10.41
C ALA A 235 -5.83 9.81 11.64
N LYS A 236 -4.98 10.42 12.47
CA LYS A 236 -5.37 11.15 13.69
C LYS A 236 -6.17 10.32 14.69
N VAL A 237 -6.02 9.01 14.69
CA VAL A 237 -6.68 8.12 15.64
C VAL A 237 -6.25 8.43 17.07
N ASN A 238 -5.01 8.87 17.26
CA ASN A 238 -4.50 9.35 18.55
C ASN A 238 -5.22 10.60 19.10
N GLU A 239 -6.03 11.31 18.32
CA GLU A 239 -6.80 12.46 18.76
C GLU A 239 -8.19 12.04 19.30
N ILE A 240 -8.65 10.82 18.99
CA ILE A 240 -10.00 10.33 19.34
C ILE A 240 -10.01 9.04 20.17
N GLN A 241 -8.85 8.43 20.42
CA GLN A 241 -8.69 7.24 21.26
C GLN A 241 -7.85 7.57 22.48
N GLN A 242 -8.27 7.08 23.66
CA GLN A 242 -7.67 7.45 24.94
C GLN A 242 -6.48 6.55 25.33
N TYR A 243 -6.48 5.29 24.88
CA TYR A 243 -5.53 4.28 25.33
C TYR A 243 -4.79 3.64 24.15
N MET A 244 -3.48 3.44 24.32
CA MET A 244 -2.66 2.65 23.40
C MET A 244 -1.84 1.65 24.22
N THR A 245 -1.90 0.37 23.84
CA THR A 245 -1.00 -0.65 24.41
C THR A 245 0.03 -1.03 23.38
N VAL A 246 1.30 -0.81 23.73
CA VAL A 246 2.48 -1.15 22.92
C VAL A 246 2.92 -2.54 23.27
N TRP A 247 2.73 -3.48 22.37
CA TRP A 247 2.99 -4.91 22.55
C TRP A 247 3.61 -5.59 21.34
N ASN A 248 3.77 -4.86 20.21
CA ASN A 248 4.41 -5.35 19.00
C ASN A 248 3.91 -6.74 18.57
N TYR A 249 2.60 -6.96 18.66
CA TYR A 249 2.03 -8.31 18.51
C TYR A 249 2.18 -8.88 17.11
N THR A 250 2.22 -8.03 16.11
CA THR A 250 2.47 -8.43 14.73
C THR A 250 3.22 -7.35 13.99
N TYR A 251 3.99 -7.76 13.00
CA TYR A 251 4.63 -6.89 12.02
C TYR A 251 3.85 -6.93 10.74
N GLU A 252 3.71 -5.78 10.11
CA GLU A 252 3.12 -5.67 8.78
C GLU A 252 4.02 -4.83 7.86
N ASN A 253 3.99 -5.17 6.59
CA ASN A 253 4.72 -4.46 5.55
C ASN A 253 3.82 -4.00 4.42
N TYR A 254 4.22 -2.94 3.75
CA TYR A 254 3.67 -2.53 2.47
C TYR A 254 4.34 -3.32 1.35
N LEU A 255 3.56 -3.79 0.41
CA LEU A 255 4.01 -4.45 -0.82
C LEU A 255 3.92 -3.44 -1.96
N PHE A 256 5.06 -3.10 -2.54
CA PHE A 256 5.15 -2.28 -3.74
C PHE A 256 5.12 -3.20 -4.94
N VAL A 257 4.11 -3.04 -5.78
CA VAL A 257 3.82 -3.93 -6.91
C VAL A 257 3.54 -3.14 -8.18
N ALA A 258 3.75 -3.81 -9.31
CA ALA A 258 3.30 -3.37 -10.62
C ALA A 258 2.34 -4.40 -11.21
N ASN A 259 1.42 -3.99 -12.08
CA ASN A 259 0.74 -4.94 -12.96
C ASN A 259 1.77 -5.61 -13.86
N THR A 260 1.80 -6.96 -13.88
CA THR A 260 2.85 -7.70 -14.58
C THR A 260 2.87 -7.42 -16.08
N LYS A 261 1.71 -7.39 -16.74
CA LYS A 261 1.63 -7.15 -18.19
C LYS A 261 2.13 -5.74 -18.57
N ILE A 262 1.76 -4.74 -17.80
CA ILE A 262 2.22 -3.37 -17.99
C ILE A 262 3.72 -3.30 -17.77
N PHE A 263 4.21 -3.85 -16.65
CA PHE A 263 5.62 -3.84 -16.31
C PHE A 263 6.49 -4.53 -17.37
N GLU A 264 6.09 -5.70 -17.86
CA GLU A 264 6.81 -6.45 -18.89
C GLU A 264 6.76 -5.78 -20.27
N SER A 265 5.77 -4.93 -20.53
CA SER A 265 5.69 -4.13 -21.77
C SER A 265 6.67 -2.96 -21.81
N LEU A 266 7.26 -2.57 -20.67
CA LEU A 266 8.23 -1.49 -20.57
C LEU A 266 9.59 -1.95 -21.12
N GLU A 267 10.39 -0.99 -21.58
CA GLU A 267 11.76 -1.27 -21.98
C GLU A 267 12.59 -1.85 -20.80
N PRO A 268 13.50 -2.81 -21.03
CA PRO A 268 14.30 -3.42 -19.97
C PRO A 268 14.97 -2.40 -19.04
N LYS A 269 15.56 -1.34 -19.60
CA LYS A 269 16.18 -0.24 -18.86
C LYS A 269 15.18 0.45 -17.91
N THR A 270 13.93 0.63 -18.34
CA THR A 270 12.86 1.22 -17.53
C THR A 270 12.44 0.27 -16.40
N GLN A 271 12.34 -1.03 -16.69
CA GLN A 271 12.05 -2.04 -15.66
C GLN A 271 13.12 -2.08 -14.58
N GLU A 272 14.41 -2.02 -14.96
CA GLU A 272 15.54 -1.98 -14.03
C GLU A 272 15.49 -0.72 -13.16
N LEU A 273 15.22 0.45 -13.76
CA LEU A 273 15.09 1.71 -13.02
C LEU A 273 13.93 1.64 -12.00
N ILE A 274 12.76 1.16 -12.40
CA ILE A 274 11.60 0.99 -11.52
C ILE A 274 11.97 0.12 -10.31
N ARG A 275 12.60 -1.04 -10.52
CA ARG A 275 13.04 -1.92 -9.43
C ARG A 275 14.03 -1.24 -8.50
N ALA A 276 15.05 -0.58 -9.07
CA ALA A 276 16.08 0.09 -8.28
C ALA A 276 15.51 1.23 -7.43
N LYS A 277 14.65 2.09 -8.02
CA LYS A 277 14.08 3.24 -7.33
C LYS A 277 12.95 2.87 -6.37
N ALA A 278 12.17 1.83 -6.65
CA ALA A 278 11.22 1.28 -5.69
C ALA A 278 11.94 0.74 -4.44
N LYS A 279 13.04 0.01 -4.62
CA LYS A 279 13.86 -0.46 -3.49
C LYS A 279 14.42 0.71 -2.68
N GLU A 280 15.05 1.70 -3.33
CA GLU A 280 15.63 2.90 -2.69
C GLU A 280 14.57 3.65 -1.86
N ALA A 281 13.39 3.88 -2.44
CA ALA A 281 12.29 4.55 -1.76
C ALA A 281 11.76 3.73 -0.56
N CYS A 282 11.65 2.41 -0.70
CA CYS A 282 11.22 1.53 0.39
C CYS A 282 12.23 1.48 1.53
N GLU A 283 13.53 1.46 1.24
CA GLU A 283 14.59 1.55 2.27
C GLU A 283 14.49 2.86 3.04
N TRP A 284 14.36 4.00 2.33
CA TRP A 284 14.12 5.29 2.97
C TRP A 284 12.86 5.29 3.86
N GLY A 285 11.77 4.65 3.40
CA GLY A 285 10.53 4.55 4.18
C GLY A 285 10.65 3.67 5.42
N ARG A 286 11.47 2.63 5.37
CA ARG A 286 11.80 1.78 6.54
C ARG A 286 12.53 2.59 7.60
N ASP A 287 13.57 3.34 7.19
CA ASP A 287 14.31 4.21 8.10
C ASP A 287 13.41 5.29 8.73
N LEU A 288 12.46 5.83 7.95
CA LEU A 288 11.49 6.80 8.45
C LEU A 288 10.62 6.20 9.57
N VAL A 289 10.10 4.98 9.38
CA VAL A 289 9.26 4.32 10.39
C VAL A 289 10.05 4.04 11.66
N GLU A 290 11.24 3.44 11.53
CA GLU A 290 12.07 3.07 12.67
C GLU A 290 12.52 4.27 13.50
N ASN A 291 12.86 5.40 12.84
CA ASN A 291 13.30 6.61 13.52
C ASN A 291 12.16 7.42 14.15
N ASP A 292 10.94 7.29 13.65
CA ASP A 292 9.80 8.10 14.11
C ASP A 292 9.02 7.50 15.27
N GLU A 293 9.11 6.19 15.53
CA GLU A 293 8.24 5.52 16.52
C GLU A 293 8.31 6.16 17.91
N GLU A 294 9.52 6.41 18.43
CA GLU A 294 9.69 7.01 19.75
C GLU A 294 9.19 8.46 19.80
N ASN A 295 9.35 9.22 18.73
CA ASN A 295 8.85 10.59 18.61
C ASN A 295 7.31 10.60 18.57
N LEU A 296 6.72 9.67 17.85
CA LEU A 296 5.27 9.53 17.76
C LEU A 296 4.67 9.08 19.09
N ARG A 297 5.33 8.16 19.81
CA ARG A 297 4.91 7.76 21.15
C ARG A 297 4.85 8.98 22.09
N LYS A 298 5.93 9.75 22.16
CA LYS A 298 5.96 10.99 22.96
C LYS A 298 4.89 12.00 22.54
N LYS A 299 4.67 12.14 21.25
CA LYS A 299 3.61 13.01 20.70
C LYS A 299 2.22 12.58 21.19
N PHE A 300 1.94 11.28 21.19
CA PHE A 300 0.66 10.74 21.64
C PHE A 300 0.46 10.98 23.15
N GLU A 301 1.49 10.70 23.97
CA GLU A 301 1.49 10.98 25.41
C GLU A 301 1.24 12.49 25.71
N GLN A 302 1.94 13.37 24.99
CA GLN A 302 1.76 14.82 25.10
C GLN A 302 0.37 15.28 24.64
N GLY A 303 -0.24 14.56 23.70
CA GLY A 303 -1.60 14.78 23.22
C GLY A 303 -2.68 14.27 24.18
N GLY A 304 -2.31 13.62 25.28
CA GLY A 304 -3.24 13.12 26.31
C GLY A 304 -3.63 11.65 26.14
N MET A 305 -3.04 10.90 25.18
CA MET A 305 -3.24 9.46 25.08
C MET A 305 -2.43 8.77 26.18
N GLU A 306 -3.04 7.86 26.91
CA GLU A 306 -2.33 6.96 27.84
C GLU A 306 -1.66 5.85 27.04
N VAL A 307 -0.32 5.90 26.96
CA VAL A 307 0.48 4.89 26.22
C VAL A 307 1.13 3.93 27.22
N ILE A 308 0.75 2.67 27.13
CA ILE A 308 1.20 1.60 28.00
C ILE A 308 2.16 0.69 27.20
N VAL A 309 3.40 0.60 27.65
CA VAL A 309 4.39 -0.32 27.07
C VAL A 309 4.43 -1.57 27.94
N LEU A 310 4.01 -2.71 27.41
CA LEU A 310 4.03 -3.97 28.16
C LEU A 310 5.46 -4.44 28.39
N THR A 311 5.74 -4.85 29.63
CA THR A 311 6.98 -5.55 29.94
C THR A 311 6.96 -6.98 29.37
N PRO A 312 8.11 -7.65 29.24
CA PRO A 312 8.15 -9.06 28.80
C PRO A 312 7.27 -9.99 29.66
N GLU A 313 7.18 -9.73 30.97
CA GLU A 313 6.35 -10.49 31.90
C GLU A 313 4.86 -10.28 31.65
N GLN A 314 4.46 -9.05 31.33
CA GLN A 314 3.07 -8.71 30.96
C GLN A 314 2.70 -9.25 29.57
N LEU A 315 3.66 -9.30 28.65
CA LEU A 315 3.46 -9.79 27.29
C LEU A 315 3.26 -11.31 27.23
N LYS A 316 3.97 -12.04 28.11
CA LYS A 316 3.96 -13.51 28.10
C LYS A 316 2.56 -14.14 28.17
N PRO A 317 1.61 -13.72 29.04
CA PRO A 317 0.26 -14.28 29.07
C PRO A 317 -0.50 -14.11 27.73
N PHE A 318 -0.29 -13.00 27.01
CA PHE A 318 -0.87 -12.80 25.68
C PHE A 318 -0.30 -13.80 24.67
N GLN A 319 1.01 -13.99 24.68
CA GLN A 319 1.69 -14.94 23.79
C GLN A 319 1.23 -16.37 24.06
N ASP A 320 1.16 -16.77 25.33
CA ASP A 320 0.75 -18.12 25.75
C ASP A 320 -0.68 -18.42 25.29
N LYS A 321 -1.58 -17.45 25.39
CA LYS A 321 -3.01 -17.59 25.01
C LYS A 321 -3.22 -17.88 23.53
N VAL A 322 -2.33 -17.42 22.65
CA VAL A 322 -2.47 -17.58 21.19
C VAL A 322 -1.53 -18.62 20.58
N GLN A 323 -0.81 -19.39 21.37
CA GLN A 323 0.08 -20.43 20.83
C GLN A 323 -0.66 -21.43 19.93
N GLY A 324 -1.87 -21.84 20.34
CA GLY A 324 -2.73 -22.72 19.53
C GLY A 324 -3.12 -22.08 18.20
N VAL A 325 -3.47 -20.80 18.21
CA VAL A 325 -3.79 -20.03 16.99
C VAL A 325 -2.56 -19.94 16.08
N ARG A 326 -1.38 -19.63 16.63
CA ARG A 326 -0.15 -19.60 15.83
C ARG A 326 0.11 -20.92 15.14
N LYS A 327 0.03 -22.02 15.88
CA LYS A 327 0.24 -23.38 15.36
C LYS A 327 -0.74 -23.69 14.22
N GLU A 328 -2.03 -23.42 14.43
CA GLU A 328 -3.06 -23.62 13.41
C GLU A 328 -2.82 -22.81 12.13
N LEU A 329 -2.42 -21.54 12.28
CA LEU A 329 -2.09 -20.69 11.14
C LEU A 329 -0.83 -21.17 10.40
N MET A 330 0.20 -21.58 11.13
CA MET A 330 1.41 -22.15 10.52
C MET A 330 1.12 -23.44 9.75
N GLU A 331 0.28 -24.33 10.30
CA GLU A 331 -0.19 -25.54 9.61
C GLU A 331 -0.97 -25.20 8.34
N LYS A 332 -1.85 -24.19 8.42
CA LYS A 332 -2.65 -23.72 7.27
C LYS A 332 -1.78 -23.16 6.14
N TYR A 333 -0.82 -22.31 6.45
CA TYR A 333 0.05 -21.70 5.43
C TYR A 333 1.13 -22.67 4.91
N GLY A 334 1.44 -23.71 5.68
CA GLY A 334 2.31 -24.79 5.28
C GLY A 334 3.81 -24.52 5.43
N ASP A 335 4.58 -25.59 5.24
CA ASP A 335 6.03 -25.60 5.51
C ASP A 335 6.82 -24.61 4.65
N GLU A 336 6.43 -24.41 3.39
CA GLU A 336 7.13 -23.49 2.48
C GLU A 336 7.04 -22.06 3.01
N ALA A 337 5.85 -21.62 3.38
CA ALA A 337 5.62 -20.30 3.93
C ALA A 337 6.36 -20.10 5.26
N CYS A 338 6.20 -21.04 6.19
CA CYS A 338 6.86 -21.01 7.49
C CYS A 338 8.38 -20.97 7.36
N LYS A 339 8.95 -21.77 6.45
CA LYS A 339 10.40 -21.77 6.20
C LYS A 339 10.87 -20.45 5.58
N ALA A 340 10.10 -19.87 4.65
CA ALA A 340 10.43 -18.58 4.03
C ALA A 340 10.51 -17.45 5.08
N PHE A 341 9.65 -17.49 6.10
CA PHE A 341 9.60 -16.53 7.20
C PHE A 341 10.32 -17.00 8.48
N ARG A 342 11.14 -18.07 8.40
CA ARG A 342 11.95 -18.64 9.49
C ARG A 342 11.14 -18.94 10.75
N MET A 343 9.87 -19.25 10.60
CA MET A 343 9.00 -19.65 11.72
C MET A 343 9.38 -21.06 12.21
N LYS A 344 9.27 -21.26 13.53
CA LYS A 344 9.60 -22.52 14.21
C LYS A 344 8.39 -23.05 14.97
#